data_47d72a6bd79f6b1d62c4279053b0ba7a
#
_entry.id   47d72a6bd79f6b1d62c4279053b0ba7a
#
_cell.length_a   1.000
_cell.length_b   1.000
_cell.length_c   1.000
_cell.angle_alpha   90.00
_cell.angle_beta   90.00
_cell.angle_gamma   90.00
#
_symmetry.space_group_name_H-M   'P 1'
#
loop_
_entity.id
_entity.type
_entity.pdbx_description
1 polymer ?
#
loop_
_entity_poly.entity_id
_entity_poly.type
_entity_poly.pdbx_seq_one_letter_code
_entity_poly.pdbx_strand_id
1 'polypeptide(L)'
;GCLWGSTLLHNGGYPSDWLRWVASEGFMLNKYSSMAVSFKLSRKAKICTIDTVEDYHRLMRKYAKPKYENSEYSSLFKEKVIDWKKLSKDYDAFHLTERAFWEMRLPLSNILECEDGSELCDFYSYDCESWILFNLDCINWGSVINQDVKIKSLYDD
;
A
#
# COMPACT_ATOMS: atom_id res chain seq x y z
N GLY A 1 -3.57 -15.08 2.99
CA GLY A 1 -3.66 -14.06 1.94
C GLY A 1 -4.02 -12.71 2.51
N CYS A 2 -3.87 -11.65 1.72
CA CYS A 2 -4.32 -10.31 2.09
C CYS A 2 -5.17 -9.74 0.94
N LEU A 3 -6.02 -8.76 1.27
CA LEU A 3 -6.81 -8.02 0.29
C LEU A 3 -6.17 -6.65 0.07
N TRP A 4 -5.96 -6.29 -1.18
CA TRP A 4 -5.47 -4.97 -1.58
C TRP A 4 -6.62 -4.06 -1.96
N GLY A 5 -6.49 -2.78 -1.68
CA GLY A 5 -7.48 -1.75 -1.98
C GLY A 5 -6.88 -0.36 -2.06
N SER A 6 -7.72 0.61 -2.34
CA SER A 6 -7.42 2.03 -2.35
C SER A 6 -8.60 2.83 -1.83
N THR A 7 -8.36 4.00 -1.30
CA THR A 7 -9.41 4.86 -0.75
C THR A 7 -10.42 5.28 -1.83
N LEU A 8 -11.71 5.18 -1.53
CA LEU A 8 -12.77 5.68 -2.41
C LEU A 8 -12.80 7.21 -2.33
N LEU A 9 -12.60 7.86 -3.47
CA LEU A 9 -12.59 9.31 -3.61
C LEU A 9 -13.96 9.80 -4.11
N HIS A 10 -14.40 10.95 -3.59
CA HIS A 10 -15.68 11.58 -3.94
C HIS A 10 -15.50 12.93 -4.64
N ASN A 11 -14.37 13.15 -5.31
CA ASN A 11 -13.97 14.44 -5.88
C ASN A 11 -14.34 14.65 -7.36
N GLY A 12 -15.17 13.78 -7.93
CA GLY A 12 -15.63 13.87 -9.32
C GLY A 12 -14.63 13.40 -10.38
N GLY A 13 -13.44 12.94 -9.95
CA GLY A 13 -12.44 12.31 -10.82
C GLY A 13 -12.53 10.78 -10.80
N TYR A 14 -11.40 10.10 -10.90
CA TYR A 14 -11.35 8.64 -10.73
C TYR A 14 -11.80 8.25 -9.31
N PRO A 15 -12.55 7.14 -9.17
CA PRO A 15 -13.07 6.72 -7.87
C PRO A 15 -12.00 6.33 -6.83
N SER A 16 -10.74 6.11 -7.25
CA SER A 16 -9.61 5.88 -6.37
C SER A 16 -8.28 6.11 -7.10
N ASP A 17 -7.19 6.28 -6.35
CA ASP A 17 -5.85 6.41 -6.91
C ASP A 17 -5.42 5.17 -7.69
N TRP A 18 -5.79 3.98 -7.22
CA TRP A 18 -5.56 2.74 -7.95
C TRP A 18 -6.23 2.75 -9.33
N LEU A 19 -7.49 3.18 -9.43
CA LEU A 19 -8.21 3.26 -10.70
C LEU A 19 -7.63 4.33 -11.63
N ARG A 20 -7.15 5.44 -11.07
CA ARG A 20 -6.42 6.47 -11.81
C ARG A 20 -5.13 5.91 -12.41
N TRP A 21 -4.35 5.19 -11.61
CA TRP A 21 -3.13 4.53 -12.06
C TRP A 21 -3.41 3.47 -13.15
N VAL A 22 -4.41 2.61 -12.95
CA VAL A 22 -4.86 1.61 -13.95
C VAL A 22 -5.18 2.28 -15.28
N ALA A 23 -5.85 3.44 -15.26
CA ALA A 23 -6.20 4.19 -16.47
C ALA A 23 -4.96 4.80 -17.15
N SER A 24 -4.03 5.37 -16.37
CA SER A 24 -2.81 6.00 -16.89
C SER A 24 -1.84 5.00 -17.50
N GLU A 25 -1.74 3.82 -16.92
CA GLU A 25 -0.85 2.75 -17.42
C GLU A 25 -1.50 1.85 -18.46
N GLY A 26 -2.78 2.00 -18.72
CA GLY A 26 -3.55 1.08 -19.58
C GLY A 26 -3.59 -0.36 -19.02
N PHE A 27 -3.38 -0.50 -17.69
CA PHE A 27 -3.15 -1.80 -17.07
C PHE A 27 -4.44 -2.59 -16.94
N MET A 28 -4.53 -3.73 -17.63
CA MET A 28 -5.64 -4.70 -17.54
C MET A 28 -7.05 -4.08 -17.59
N LEU A 29 -7.27 -3.02 -18.38
CA LEU A 29 -8.53 -2.28 -18.45
C LEU A 29 -9.75 -3.18 -18.69
N ASN A 30 -9.62 -4.21 -19.54
CA ASN A 30 -10.68 -5.16 -19.80
C ASN A 30 -11.13 -5.95 -18.56
N LYS A 31 -10.25 -6.09 -17.56
CA LYS A 31 -10.53 -6.82 -16.33
C LYS A 31 -11.12 -5.93 -15.24
N TYR A 32 -10.71 -4.66 -15.20
CA TYR A 32 -11.10 -3.72 -14.14
C TYR A 32 -12.16 -2.71 -14.56
N SER A 33 -12.57 -2.71 -15.84
CA SER A 33 -13.44 -1.69 -16.40
C SER A 33 -14.92 -1.84 -16.04
N SER A 34 -15.34 -2.88 -15.31
CA SER A 34 -16.75 -3.13 -15.11
C SER A 34 -17.20 -3.33 -13.67
N MET A 35 -16.36 -3.74 -12.75
CA MET A 35 -16.80 -4.00 -11.39
C MET A 35 -15.72 -3.63 -10.35
N ALA A 36 -16.13 -2.84 -9.36
CA ALA A 36 -15.37 -2.62 -8.14
C ALA A 36 -16.29 -2.86 -6.93
N VAL A 37 -15.70 -3.13 -5.80
CA VAL A 37 -16.41 -3.27 -4.53
C VAL A 37 -15.92 -2.21 -3.58
N SER A 38 -16.83 -1.42 -3.02
CA SER A 38 -16.51 -0.47 -1.95
C SER A 38 -17.07 -0.95 -0.62
N PHE A 39 -16.36 -0.62 0.46
CA PHE A 39 -16.78 -0.94 1.83
C PHE A 39 -16.18 0.06 2.82
N LYS A 40 -16.71 0.06 4.01
CA LYS A 40 -16.16 0.81 5.15
C LYS A 40 -15.43 -0.17 6.09
N LEU A 41 -14.37 0.29 6.69
CA LEU A 41 -13.75 -0.45 7.79
C LEU A 41 -14.57 -0.30 9.07
N SER A 42 -14.51 -1.30 9.92
CA SER A 42 -15.06 -1.26 11.26
C SER A 42 -14.37 -0.15 12.08
N ARG A 43 -15.12 0.54 12.95
CA ARG A 43 -14.55 1.53 13.87
C ARG A 43 -13.56 0.92 14.88
N LYS A 44 -13.57 -0.40 15.04
CA LYS A 44 -12.67 -1.13 15.94
C LYS A 44 -11.41 -1.63 15.21
N ALA A 45 -11.33 -1.46 13.90
CA ALA A 45 -10.18 -1.90 13.10
C ALA A 45 -8.91 -1.19 13.57
N LYS A 46 -7.86 -1.95 13.81
CA LYS A 46 -6.53 -1.44 14.12
C LYS A 46 -5.78 -1.22 12.81
N ILE A 47 -5.54 0.02 12.47
CA ILE A 47 -4.90 0.41 11.21
C ILE A 47 -3.49 0.93 11.49
N CYS A 48 -2.49 0.37 10.82
CA CYS A 48 -1.15 0.94 10.76
C CYS A 48 -1.09 1.89 9.57
N THR A 49 -1.12 3.19 9.83
CA THR A 49 -1.05 4.22 8.79
C THR A 49 0.36 4.79 8.69
N ILE A 50 0.88 4.87 7.49
CA ILE A 50 2.10 5.58 7.13
C ILE A 50 1.69 6.82 6.33
N ASP A 51 1.83 7.99 6.94
CA ASP A 51 1.51 9.30 6.35
C ASP A 51 2.75 10.15 6.11
N THR A 52 3.85 9.81 6.76
CA THR A 52 5.13 10.50 6.67
C THR A 52 6.30 9.53 6.67
N VAL A 53 7.47 10.00 6.25
CA VAL A 53 8.74 9.26 6.38
C VAL A 53 9.02 8.89 7.84
N GLU A 54 8.67 9.74 8.79
CA GLU A 54 8.80 9.49 10.23
C GLU A 54 7.98 8.29 10.69
N ASP A 55 6.74 8.15 10.19
CA ASP A 55 5.88 6.98 10.48
C ASP A 55 6.52 5.71 9.94
N TYR A 56 7.12 5.79 8.75
CA TYR A 56 7.84 4.67 8.17
C TYR A 56 9.05 4.26 9.03
N HIS A 57 9.87 5.20 9.46
CA HIS A 57 10.98 4.91 10.37
C HIS A 57 10.51 4.29 11.69
N ARG A 58 9.39 4.79 12.24
CA ARG A 58 8.77 4.24 13.45
C ARG A 58 8.29 2.81 13.25
N LEU A 59 7.67 2.53 12.10
CA LEU A 59 7.27 1.18 11.70
C LEU A 59 8.49 0.27 11.64
N MET A 60 9.53 0.68 10.92
CA MET A 60 10.72 -0.14 10.70
C MET A 60 11.49 -0.43 11.98
N ARG A 61 11.55 0.51 12.95
CA ARG A 61 12.14 0.23 14.27
C ARG A 61 11.51 -0.99 14.97
N LYS A 62 10.21 -1.23 14.74
CA LYS A 62 9.47 -2.33 15.41
C LYS A 62 9.32 -3.59 14.54
N TYR A 63 9.14 -3.41 13.24
CA TYR A 63 8.71 -4.47 12.34
C TYR A 63 9.68 -4.78 11.21
N ALA A 64 10.89 -4.23 11.23
CA ALA A 64 11.89 -4.58 10.23
C ALA A 64 12.42 -6.00 10.42
N LYS A 65 12.74 -6.61 9.30
CA LYS A 65 13.57 -7.82 9.21
C LYS A 65 14.56 -7.70 8.05
N PRO A 66 15.67 -8.44 8.06
CA PRO A 66 16.57 -8.51 6.91
C PRO A 66 15.84 -9.00 5.66
N LYS A 67 16.08 -8.36 4.52
CA LYS A 67 15.49 -8.77 3.23
C LYS A 67 15.98 -10.14 2.78
N TYR A 68 17.24 -10.43 3.04
CA TYR A 68 17.94 -11.64 2.59
C TYR A 68 18.25 -12.60 3.76
N GLU A 69 17.30 -12.80 4.68
CA GLU A 69 17.39 -13.82 5.71
C GLU A 69 17.64 -15.19 5.07
N ASN A 70 18.65 -15.88 5.29
CA ASN A 70 18.98 -17.23 4.74
C ASN A 70 19.52 -17.25 3.29
N SER A 71 20.03 -16.15 2.76
CA SER A 71 20.74 -16.16 1.49
C SER A 71 22.25 -16.03 1.71
N GLU A 72 23.05 -16.55 0.77
CA GLU A 72 24.50 -16.32 0.74
C GLU A 72 24.86 -14.82 0.68
N TYR A 73 23.90 -13.99 0.31
CA TYR A 73 24.02 -12.54 0.17
C TYR A 73 23.66 -11.76 1.44
N SER A 74 23.19 -12.44 2.50
CA SER A 74 22.75 -11.75 3.75
C SER A 74 23.83 -10.92 4.41
N SER A 75 25.12 -11.29 4.23
CA SER A 75 26.28 -10.52 4.74
C SER A 75 26.69 -9.34 3.85
N LEU A 76 26.25 -9.30 2.60
CA LEU A 76 26.63 -8.29 1.61
C LEU A 76 25.60 -7.14 1.54
N PHE A 77 24.34 -7.41 1.83
CA PHE A 77 23.25 -6.44 1.74
C PHE A 77 22.62 -6.20 3.11
N LYS A 78 22.63 -4.93 3.53
CA LYS A 78 22.06 -4.49 4.82
C LYS A 78 20.59 -4.08 4.69
N GLU A 79 19.96 -4.36 3.54
CA GLU A 79 18.59 -3.99 3.27
C GLU A 79 17.61 -4.64 4.26
N LYS A 80 16.69 -3.84 4.77
CA LYS A 80 15.60 -4.28 5.64
C LYS A 80 14.26 -4.06 4.95
N VAL A 81 13.35 -4.97 5.20
CA VAL A 81 11.95 -4.93 4.72
C VAL A 81 10.99 -5.09 5.89
N ILE A 82 9.73 -4.73 5.67
CA ILE A 82 8.67 -4.92 6.67
C ILE A 82 8.44 -6.43 6.89
N ASP A 83 8.46 -6.86 8.13
CA ASP A 83 7.93 -8.17 8.52
C ASP A 83 6.40 -8.13 8.55
N TRP A 84 5.79 -8.32 7.41
CA TRP A 84 4.34 -8.33 7.25
C TRP A 84 3.64 -9.35 8.14
N LYS A 85 4.29 -10.50 8.40
CA LYS A 85 3.76 -11.52 9.29
C LYS A 85 3.73 -11.07 10.75
N LYS A 86 4.73 -10.29 11.17
CA LYS A 86 4.76 -9.70 12.51
C LYS A 86 3.76 -8.55 12.61
N LEU A 87 3.71 -7.68 11.60
CA LEU A 87 2.80 -6.54 11.55
C LEU A 87 1.33 -6.98 11.61
N SER A 88 0.96 -8.01 10.85
CA SER A 88 -0.42 -8.53 10.79
C SER A 88 -0.92 -9.17 12.09
N LYS A 89 -0.07 -9.38 13.08
CA LYS A 89 -0.50 -9.81 14.43
C LYS A 89 -1.00 -8.66 15.29
N ASP A 90 -0.48 -7.45 15.04
CA ASP A 90 -0.78 -6.26 15.84
C ASP A 90 -1.86 -5.38 15.18
N TYR A 91 -2.02 -5.47 13.85
CA TYR A 91 -2.93 -4.63 13.05
C TYR A 91 -3.81 -5.47 12.13
N ASP A 92 -5.02 -4.98 11.89
CA ASP A 92 -5.97 -5.58 10.96
C ASP A 92 -5.72 -5.12 9.52
N ALA A 93 -5.18 -3.92 9.36
CA ALA A 93 -4.88 -3.33 8.07
C ALA A 93 -3.65 -2.43 8.09
N PHE A 94 -3.05 -2.24 6.94
CA PHE A 94 -1.99 -1.28 6.67
C PHE A 94 -2.48 -0.28 5.63
N HIS A 95 -2.13 1.00 5.80
CA HIS A 95 -2.45 2.08 4.88
C HIS A 95 -1.22 2.93 4.60
N LEU A 96 -0.80 2.97 3.34
CA LEU A 96 0.16 3.92 2.81
C LEU A 96 -0.61 5.08 2.18
N THR A 97 -0.51 6.28 2.75
CA THR A 97 -1.22 7.45 2.20
C THR A 97 -0.56 7.95 0.91
N GLU A 98 -1.31 8.69 0.09
CA GLU A 98 -0.76 9.35 -1.10
C GLU A 98 0.39 10.29 -0.74
N ARG A 99 0.28 11.01 0.38
CA ARG A 99 1.35 11.89 0.87
C ARG A 99 2.63 11.12 1.14
N ALA A 100 2.58 10.06 1.95
CA ALA A 100 3.75 9.25 2.27
C ALA A 100 4.34 8.59 1.04
N PHE A 101 3.49 8.11 0.13
CA PHE A 101 3.93 7.54 -1.13
C PHE A 101 4.80 8.54 -1.91
N TRP A 102 4.36 9.80 -2.08
CA TRP A 102 5.12 10.82 -2.79
C TRP A 102 6.36 11.27 -2.02
N GLU A 103 6.30 11.45 -0.70
CA GLU A 103 7.45 11.82 0.13
C GLU A 103 8.58 10.79 0.04
N MET A 104 8.25 9.50 -0.05
CA MET A 104 9.26 8.42 -0.10
C MET A 104 9.73 8.08 -1.52
N ARG A 105 8.96 8.44 -2.55
CA ARG A 105 9.31 8.15 -3.94
C ARG A 105 10.10 9.28 -4.61
N LEU A 106 9.86 10.54 -4.25
CA LEU A 106 10.45 11.72 -4.89
C LEU A 106 11.96 11.90 -4.68
N PRO A 107 12.58 11.58 -3.55
CA PRO A 107 14.02 11.54 -3.50
C PRO A 107 14.49 10.41 -4.41
N LEU A 108 15.44 10.69 -5.29
CA LEU A 108 16.11 9.71 -6.16
C LEU A 108 16.77 8.55 -5.38
N SER A 109 16.87 8.67 -4.07
CA SER A 109 17.21 7.60 -3.15
C SER A 109 15.93 7.04 -2.53
N ASN A 110 15.33 6.05 -3.16
CA ASN A 110 14.32 5.19 -2.51
C ASN A 110 14.92 4.38 -1.35
N ILE A 111 16.11 4.71 -0.96
CA ILE A 111 16.91 4.10 0.08
C ILE A 111 16.94 5.09 1.23
N LEU A 112 16.22 4.76 2.28
CA LEU A 112 16.27 5.49 3.54
C LEU A 112 17.30 4.80 4.44
N GLU A 113 18.27 5.53 4.91
CA GLU A 113 19.25 5.02 5.88
C GLU A 113 18.64 4.99 7.28
N CYS A 114 18.84 3.87 7.98
CA CYS A 114 18.56 3.76 9.39
C CYS A 114 19.74 4.26 10.23
N GLU A 115 19.49 4.54 11.53
CA GLU A 115 20.53 4.90 12.51
C GLU A 115 21.66 3.87 12.62
N ASP A 116 21.39 2.60 12.31
CA ASP A 116 22.35 1.51 12.29
C ASP A 116 23.12 1.37 10.95
N GLY A 117 22.92 2.30 10.02
CA GLY A 117 23.50 2.29 8.69
C GLY A 117 22.91 1.23 7.76
N SER A 118 21.75 0.66 8.08
CA SER A 118 21.02 -0.23 7.17
C SER A 118 20.12 0.57 6.23
N GLU A 119 19.91 0.02 5.06
CA GLU A 119 19.08 0.63 4.02
C GLU A 119 17.63 0.12 4.11
N LEU A 120 16.66 1.01 3.86
CA LEU A 120 15.24 0.70 3.83
C LEU A 120 14.72 0.95 2.42
N CYS A 121 14.11 -0.05 1.80
CA CYS A 121 13.67 0.06 0.40
C CYS A 121 12.31 -0.58 0.12
N ASP A 122 11.33 -0.38 1.01
CA ASP A 122 10.12 -1.17 0.95
C ASP A 122 9.08 -0.72 -0.08
N PHE A 123 8.89 0.54 -0.36
CA PHE A 123 7.75 0.98 -1.18
C PHE A 123 8.08 1.22 -2.66
N TYR A 124 9.19 0.69 -3.15
CA TYR A 124 9.57 0.83 -4.56
C TYR A 124 8.54 0.28 -5.54
N SER A 125 7.87 -0.81 -5.18
CA SER A 125 6.87 -1.48 -6.01
C SER A 125 5.44 -0.97 -5.80
N TYR A 126 5.24 0.05 -4.97
CA TYR A 126 3.95 0.69 -4.80
C TYR A 126 3.81 1.81 -5.82
N ASP A 127 2.69 1.84 -6.54
CA ASP A 127 2.45 2.78 -7.63
C ASP A 127 1.51 3.93 -7.24
N CYS A 128 0.79 3.77 -6.13
CA CYS A 128 -0.17 4.75 -5.62
C CYS A 128 -0.51 4.52 -4.14
N GLU A 129 -1.36 5.35 -3.59
CA GLU A 129 -1.98 5.13 -2.27
C GLU A 129 -2.56 3.72 -2.19
N SER A 130 -2.25 3.02 -1.09
CA SER A 130 -2.54 1.59 -0.99
C SER A 130 -2.98 1.15 0.39
N TRP A 131 -3.98 0.26 0.40
CA TRP A 131 -4.44 -0.45 1.57
C TRP A 131 -4.12 -1.93 1.45
N ILE A 132 -3.69 -2.54 2.55
CA ILE A 132 -3.54 -3.99 2.70
C ILE A 132 -4.36 -4.42 3.92
N LEU A 133 -5.37 -5.24 3.71
CA LEU A 133 -6.15 -5.83 4.78
C LEU A 133 -5.59 -7.21 5.11
N PHE A 134 -5.12 -7.38 6.33
CA PHE A 134 -4.60 -8.64 6.84
C PHE A 134 -5.72 -9.53 7.39
N ASN A 135 -6.78 -8.88 7.94
CA ASN A 135 -7.91 -9.52 8.55
C ASN A 135 -9.21 -8.94 7.96
N LEU A 136 -10.02 -9.78 7.33
CA LEU A 136 -11.29 -9.35 6.72
C LEU A 136 -12.39 -9.06 7.75
N ASP A 137 -12.22 -9.45 9.00
CA ASP A 137 -13.15 -9.10 10.09
C ASP A 137 -13.13 -7.59 10.40
N CYS A 138 -12.11 -6.88 9.90
CA CYS A 138 -12.09 -5.42 9.97
C CYS A 138 -13.06 -4.73 9.00
N ILE A 139 -13.66 -5.46 8.06
CA ILE A 139 -14.66 -4.93 7.13
C ILE A 139 -16.03 -4.83 7.82
N ASN A 140 -16.68 -3.68 7.69
CA ASN A 140 -18.10 -3.56 7.98
C ASN A 140 -18.90 -4.17 6.81
N TRP A 141 -19.22 -5.44 6.89
CA TRP A 141 -19.89 -6.18 5.83
C TRP A 141 -21.26 -5.60 5.43
N GLY A 142 -21.97 -4.92 6.35
CA GLY A 142 -23.20 -4.20 6.03
C GLY A 142 -23.02 -2.97 5.15
N SER A 143 -21.76 -2.54 4.90
CA SER A 143 -21.42 -1.39 4.06
C SER A 143 -20.91 -1.78 2.66
N VAL A 144 -20.85 -3.06 2.35
CA VAL A 144 -20.33 -3.54 1.07
C VAL A 144 -21.30 -3.20 -0.07
N ILE A 145 -20.78 -2.50 -1.07
CA ILE A 145 -21.55 -2.05 -2.24
C ILE A 145 -20.77 -2.39 -3.50
N ASN A 146 -21.45 -3.02 -4.45
CA ASN A 146 -20.91 -3.18 -5.80
C ASN A 146 -20.98 -1.84 -6.53
N GLN A 147 -19.88 -1.44 -7.14
CA GLN A 147 -19.72 -0.20 -7.89
C GLN A 147 -19.55 -0.54 -9.37
N ASP A 148 -20.39 0.05 -10.22
CA ASP A 148 -20.15 0.07 -11.65
C ASP A 148 -19.09 1.12 -11.96
N VAL A 149 -17.90 0.68 -12.37
CA VAL A 149 -16.79 1.56 -12.69
C VAL A 149 -16.44 1.42 -14.16
N LYS A 150 -16.61 2.50 -14.90
CA LYS A 150 -16.13 2.60 -16.28
C LYS A 150 -14.80 3.32 -16.29
N ILE A 151 -13.73 2.59 -16.55
CA ILE A 151 -12.40 3.16 -16.71
C ILE A 151 -12.12 3.23 -18.21
N LYS A 152 -11.79 4.41 -18.70
CA LYS A 152 -11.22 4.59 -20.03
C LYS A 152 -9.73 4.86 -19.88
N SER A 153 -8.93 4.30 -20.80
CA SER A 153 -7.53 4.68 -20.90
C SER A 153 -7.44 6.19 -21.17
N LEU A 154 -6.46 6.85 -20.57
CA LEU A 154 -6.15 8.25 -20.87
C LEU A 154 -5.58 8.44 -22.28
N TYR A 155 -5.26 7.34 -22.97
CA TYR A 155 -4.65 7.32 -24.30
C TYR A 155 -5.63 6.86 -25.39
N ASP A 156 -6.87 6.51 -25.04
CA ASP A 156 -7.93 6.14 -25.99
C ASP A 156 -8.71 7.41 -26.40
N ASP A 157 -8.10 8.24 -27.24
CA ASP A 157 -8.77 9.30 -28.02
C ASP A 157 -9.05 8.84 -29.46
#